data_92a2c19c5091b015fa0e4ef8011fb2bc
#
_entry.id   92a2c19c5091b015fa0e4ef8011fb2bc
#
_cell.length_a   1.000
_cell.length_b   1.000
_cell.length_c   1.000
_cell.angle_alpha   90.00
_cell.angle_beta   90.00
_cell.angle_gamma   90.00
#
_symmetry.space_group_name_H-M   'P 1'
#
loop_
_entity.id
_entity.type
_entity.pdbx_description
1 polymer ?
#
loop_
_entity_poly.entity_id
_entity_poly.type
_entity_poly.pdbx_seq_one_letter_code
_entity_poly.pdbx_strand_id
1 'polypeptide(L)'
;MSKENKRNNPDRTSKKKNQHKLEHKVKCDKCGKEFYPKIKELAILKGCIIVRGFTCKCGAEYVTTVTDNELRRDLCRLQDLQDEYKREQKKIDNEIKEIIRLKGRVPLDIQERLNIRANKYLTEIAELKAKTTKRGQWLKAQYKAKYPH
;
A
#
# COMPACT_ATOMS: atom_id res chain seq x y z
N MET A 1 -34.03 -37.42 26.55
CA MET A 1 -32.69 -36.97 26.92
C MET A 1 -32.18 -36.03 25.83
N SER A 2 -32.33 -34.75 26.03
CA SER A 2 -31.89 -33.72 25.08
C SER A 2 -30.44 -33.37 25.37
N LYS A 3 -29.53 -33.65 24.43
CA LYS A 3 -28.14 -33.19 24.48
C LYS A 3 -28.07 -31.76 23.94
N GLU A 4 -27.86 -30.81 24.82
CA GLU A 4 -27.57 -29.44 24.50
C GLU A 4 -26.22 -29.34 23.75
N ASN A 5 -26.30 -28.90 22.50
CA ASN A 5 -25.15 -28.61 21.66
C ASN A 5 -24.65 -27.21 22.01
N LYS A 6 -23.69 -27.10 22.93
CA LYS A 6 -22.93 -25.88 23.16
C LYS A 6 -22.10 -25.55 21.92
N ARG A 7 -22.60 -24.65 21.11
CA ARG A 7 -21.80 -24.01 20.02
C ARG A 7 -20.77 -23.11 20.67
N ASN A 8 -19.52 -23.57 20.69
CA ASN A 8 -18.37 -22.77 21.01
C ASN A 8 -18.24 -21.68 19.91
N ASN A 9 -18.48 -20.45 20.29
CA ASN A 9 -18.26 -19.27 19.48
C ASN A 9 -16.75 -19.01 19.47
N PRO A 10 -16.01 -19.11 18.34
CA PRO A 10 -14.61 -18.78 18.35
C PRO A 10 -14.45 -17.28 18.52
N ASP A 11 -13.73 -16.95 19.54
CA ASP A 11 -13.27 -15.64 19.97
C ASP A 11 -12.93 -14.73 18.79
N ARG A 12 -13.56 -13.56 18.76
CA ARG A 12 -13.20 -12.46 17.88
C ARG A 12 -11.83 -11.95 18.32
N THR A 13 -10.78 -12.58 17.81
CA THR A 13 -9.44 -12.04 17.94
C THR A 13 -9.42 -10.63 17.35
N SER A 14 -9.29 -9.67 18.24
CA SER A 14 -9.08 -8.27 17.93
C SER A 14 -8.06 -8.13 16.80
N LYS A 15 -8.47 -7.56 15.67
CA LYS A 15 -7.57 -7.18 14.59
C LYS A 15 -6.49 -6.27 15.18
N LYS A 16 -5.32 -6.83 15.45
CA LYS A 16 -4.12 -6.05 15.75
C LYS A 16 -3.94 -5.06 14.61
N LYS A 17 -4.17 -3.77 14.88
CA LYS A 17 -3.85 -2.70 13.94
C LYS A 17 -2.38 -2.86 13.57
N ASN A 18 -2.10 -3.26 12.33
CA ASN A 18 -0.75 -3.36 11.80
C ASN A 18 -0.13 -1.96 11.84
N GLN A 19 0.55 -1.66 12.94
CA GLN A 19 1.40 -0.51 13.04
C GLN A 19 2.65 -0.84 12.22
N HIS A 20 2.74 -0.27 11.01
CA HIS A 20 3.95 -0.39 10.21
C HIS A 20 5.11 0.26 10.95
N LYS A 21 5.93 -0.59 11.57
CA LYS A 21 7.17 -0.19 12.18
C LYS A 21 8.17 0.00 11.04
N LEU A 22 8.69 1.22 10.87
CA LEU A 22 9.77 1.45 9.94
C LEU A 22 11.03 0.69 10.41
N GLU A 23 11.68 -0.01 9.49
CA GLU A 23 12.84 -0.85 9.79
C GLU A 23 14.10 -0.04 10.13
N HIS A 24 14.07 1.27 9.87
CA HIS A 24 15.20 2.17 10.08
C HIS A 24 14.96 3.12 11.25
N LYS A 25 16.03 3.34 12.03
CA LYS A 25 16.04 4.40 13.04
C LYS A 25 16.02 5.76 12.37
N VAL A 26 15.29 6.69 12.96
CA VAL A 26 15.31 8.11 12.61
C VAL A 26 15.86 8.92 13.76
N LYS A 27 16.53 10.01 13.42
CA LYS A 27 17.05 10.98 14.42
C LYS A 27 16.10 12.16 14.52
N CYS A 28 15.72 12.52 15.74
CA CYS A 28 14.88 13.68 15.99
C CYS A 28 15.70 14.97 15.86
N ASP A 29 15.26 15.90 15.02
CA ASP A 29 15.95 17.16 14.77
C ASP A 29 15.92 18.09 16.00
N LYS A 30 14.90 17.94 16.87
CA LYS A 30 14.75 18.78 18.05
C LYS A 30 15.55 18.29 19.26
N CYS A 31 15.55 16.99 19.54
CA CYS A 31 16.24 16.43 20.71
C CYS A 31 17.47 15.58 20.41
N GLY A 32 17.75 15.30 19.13
CA GLY A 32 18.89 14.52 18.67
C GLY A 32 18.84 13.02 18.96
N LYS A 33 17.80 12.51 19.62
CA LYS A 33 17.65 11.09 19.95
C LYS A 33 17.26 10.26 18.74
N GLU A 34 17.85 9.09 18.63
CA GLU A 34 17.48 8.08 17.63
C GLU A 34 16.40 7.15 18.17
N PHE A 35 15.41 6.83 17.34
CA PHE A 35 14.33 5.91 17.67
C PHE A 35 13.73 5.24 16.44
N TYR A 36 13.00 4.15 16.66
CA TYR A 36 12.20 3.51 15.59
C TYR A 36 10.83 4.19 15.54
N PRO A 37 10.50 4.89 14.44
CA PRO A 37 9.24 5.58 14.34
C PRO A 37 8.08 4.60 14.16
N LYS A 38 6.96 4.89 14.84
CA LYS A 38 5.69 4.18 14.63
C LYS A 38 4.74 5.13 13.95
N ILE A 39 4.37 4.82 12.70
CA ILE A 39 3.42 5.62 11.96
C ILE A 39 2.02 5.44 12.54
N LYS A 40 1.38 6.55 12.86
CA LYS A 40 0.02 6.62 13.41
C LYS A 40 -0.76 7.76 12.77
N GLU A 41 -2.05 7.79 12.98
CA GLU A 41 -2.87 8.95 12.64
C GLU A 41 -2.57 10.08 13.66
N LEU A 42 -2.13 11.22 13.15
CA LEU A 42 -1.85 12.41 13.95
C LEU A 42 -3.08 13.30 14.03
N ALA A 43 -3.82 13.46 12.94
CA ALA A 43 -5.01 14.27 12.87
C ALA A 43 -5.98 13.79 11.81
N ILE A 44 -7.27 14.04 12.03
CA ILE A 44 -8.34 13.92 11.03
C ILE A 44 -8.94 15.31 10.88
N LEU A 45 -8.77 15.90 9.70
CA LEU A 45 -9.24 17.24 9.40
C LEU A 45 -10.61 17.22 8.71
N LYS A 46 -11.24 18.39 8.64
CA LYS A 46 -12.48 18.63 7.92
C LYS A 46 -12.36 18.17 6.46
N GLY A 47 -13.39 17.49 5.92
CA GLY A 47 -13.33 16.90 4.57
C GLY A 47 -12.64 15.52 4.50
N CYS A 48 -12.55 14.81 5.64
CA CYS A 48 -11.95 13.46 5.72
C CYS A 48 -10.48 13.42 5.29
N ILE A 49 -9.74 14.49 5.53
CA ILE A 49 -8.29 14.52 5.31
C ILE A 49 -7.61 13.86 6.51
N ILE A 50 -6.88 12.79 6.26
CA ILE A 50 -6.14 12.04 7.28
C ILE A 50 -4.66 12.39 7.19
N VAL A 51 -4.10 12.87 8.30
CA VAL A 51 -2.68 13.16 8.47
C VAL A 51 -2.05 12.02 9.24
N ARG A 52 -1.04 11.38 8.67
CA ARG A 52 -0.28 10.31 9.31
C ARG A 52 1.18 10.69 9.47
N GLY A 53 1.77 10.20 10.52
CA GLY A 53 3.17 10.44 10.81
C GLY A 53 3.58 9.76 12.10
N PHE A 54 4.58 10.29 12.74
CA PHE A 54 5.08 9.79 14.02
C PHE A 54 5.48 10.94 14.95
N THR A 55 5.53 10.64 16.24
CA THR A 55 5.98 11.59 17.28
C THR A 55 7.22 11.07 17.97
N CYS A 56 8.16 11.97 18.24
CA CYS A 56 9.27 11.70 19.14
C CYS A 56 8.82 11.82 20.61
N LYS A 57 9.50 11.17 21.52
CA LYS A 57 9.25 11.30 22.97
C LYS A 57 9.37 12.75 23.50
N CYS A 58 10.12 13.61 22.80
CA CYS A 58 10.23 15.04 23.13
C CYS A 58 9.01 15.86 22.69
N GLY A 59 8.01 15.26 22.04
CA GLY A 59 6.81 15.92 21.53
C GLY A 59 6.91 16.42 20.08
N ALA A 60 8.06 16.29 19.41
CA ALA A 60 8.19 16.66 18.00
C ALA A 60 7.36 15.74 17.11
N GLU A 61 6.54 16.31 16.22
CA GLU A 61 5.70 15.59 15.28
C GLU A 61 6.27 15.65 13.86
N TYR A 62 6.23 14.52 13.18
CA TYR A 62 6.73 14.38 11.81
C TYR A 62 5.64 13.82 10.91
N VAL A 63 5.17 14.61 9.95
CA VAL A 63 4.15 14.21 8.99
C VAL A 63 4.78 13.43 7.86
N THR A 64 4.33 12.18 7.65
CA THR A 64 4.76 11.33 6.55
C THR A 64 3.82 11.42 5.37
N THR A 65 2.51 11.31 5.61
CA THR A 65 1.50 11.32 4.56
C THR A 65 0.28 12.15 4.95
N VAL A 66 -0.32 12.79 3.95
CA VAL A 66 -1.62 13.44 4.03
C VAL A 66 -2.49 12.87 2.93
N THR A 67 -3.64 12.33 3.26
CA THR A 67 -4.56 11.70 2.31
C THR A 67 -5.97 12.25 2.42
N ASP A 68 -6.63 12.41 1.28
CA ASP A 68 -8.07 12.66 1.20
C ASP A 68 -8.83 11.42 0.69
N ASN A 69 -10.14 11.53 0.54
CA ASN A 69 -10.97 10.41 0.07
C ASN A 69 -10.62 9.97 -1.35
N GLU A 70 -10.29 10.91 -2.24
CA GLU A 70 -9.93 10.60 -3.63
C GLU A 70 -8.60 9.85 -3.68
N LEU A 71 -7.58 10.35 -2.99
CA LEU A 71 -6.28 9.68 -2.92
C LEU A 71 -6.39 8.27 -2.33
N ARG A 72 -7.19 8.10 -1.27
CA ARG A 72 -7.39 6.76 -0.68
C ARG A 72 -8.06 5.78 -1.64
N ARG A 73 -9.06 6.23 -2.42
CA ARG A 73 -9.69 5.40 -3.47
C ARG A 73 -8.69 5.01 -4.55
N ASP A 74 -7.89 5.97 -5.01
CA ASP A 74 -6.85 5.72 -6.01
C ASP A 74 -5.78 4.76 -5.48
N LEU A 75 -5.39 4.86 -4.22
CA LEU A 75 -4.45 3.92 -3.59
C LEU A 75 -5.03 2.51 -3.46
N CYS A 76 -6.32 2.36 -3.12
CA CYS A 76 -6.99 1.06 -3.13
C CYS A 76 -7.03 0.48 -4.55
N ARG A 77 -7.38 1.29 -5.56
CA ARG A 77 -7.38 0.86 -6.96
C ARG A 77 -5.98 0.42 -7.42
N LEU A 78 -4.96 1.17 -7.02
CA LEU A 78 -3.57 0.81 -7.31
C LEU A 78 -3.18 -0.55 -6.70
N GLN A 79 -3.59 -0.80 -5.46
CA GLN A 79 -3.35 -2.09 -4.81
C GLN A 79 -4.06 -3.23 -5.55
N ASP A 80 -5.33 -3.04 -5.93
CA ASP A 80 -6.10 -4.02 -6.69
C ASP A 80 -5.43 -4.35 -8.02
N LEU A 81 -4.98 -3.33 -8.77
CA LEU A 81 -4.25 -3.51 -10.04
C LEU A 81 -2.93 -4.27 -9.85
N GLN A 82 -2.20 -3.98 -8.79
CA GLN A 82 -0.96 -4.70 -8.48
C GLN A 82 -1.23 -6.17 -8.16
N ASP A 83 -2.32 -6.47 -7.46
CA ASP A 83 -2.71 -7.85 -7.14
C ASP A 83 -3.24 -8.58 -8.37
N GLU A 84 -3.99 -7.91 -9.25
CA GLU A 84 -4.40 -8.45 -10.55
C GLU A 84 -3.19 -8.76 -11.43
N TYR A 85 -2.22 -7.83 -11.50
CA TYR A 85 -0.97 -8.04 -12.25
C TYR A 85 -0.19 -9.24 -11.74
N LYS A 86 -0.05 -9.41 -10.42
CA LYS A 86 0.63 -10.58 -9.83
C LYS A 86 -0.07 -11.89 -10.20
N ARG A 87 -1.40 -11.90 -10.20
CA ARG A 87 -2.19 -13.09 -10.63
C ARG A 87 -1.98 -13.39 -12.10
N GLU A 88 -2.01 -12.36 -12.96
CA GLU A 88 -1.77 -12.51 -14.38
C GLU A 88 -0.34 -12.97 -14.68
N GLN A 89 0.64 -12.42 -13.96
CA GLN A 89 2.04 -12.86 -14.08
C GLN A 89 2.21 -14.35 -13.79
N LYS A 90 1.55 -14.86 -12.74
CA LYS A 90 1.57 -16.31 -12.44
C LYS A 90 0.97 -17.15 -13.56
N LYS A 91 -0.12 -16.68 -14.19
CA LYS A 91 -0.72 -17.38 -15.36
C LYS A 91 0.24 -17.38 -16.53
N ILE A 92 0.86 -16.26 -16.84
CA ILE A 92 1.86 -16.12 -17.90
C ILE A 92 3.04 -17.06 -17.64
N ASP A 93 3.57 -17.10 -16.43
CA ASP A 93 4.69 -17.98 -16.07
C ASP A 93 4.33 -19.47 -16.25
N ASN A 94 3.11 -19.85 -15.89
CA ASN A 94 2.63 -21.22 -16.08
C ASN A 94 2.44 -21.56 -17.58
N GLU A 95 1.91 -20.62 -18.38
CA GLU A 95 1.79 -20.78 -19.84
C GLU A 95 3.18 -20.96 -20.48
N ILE A 96 4.15 -20.14 -20.09
CA ILE A 96 5.53 -20.24 -20.58
C ILE A 96 6.14 -21.60 -20.23
N LYS A 97 5.99 -22.08 -19.00
CA LYS A 97 6.49 -23.40 -18.58
C LYS A 97 5.88 -24.53 -19.43
N GLU A 98 4.58 -24.47 -19.67
CA GLU A 98 3.91 -25.48 -20.47
C GLU A 98 4.33 -25.44 -21.95
N ILE A 99 4.50 -24.25 -22.53
CA ILE A 99 4.97 -24.07 -23.90
C ILE A 99 6.41 -24.60 -24.05
N ILE A 100 7.29 -24.31 -23.08
CA ILE A 100 8.66 -24.83 -23.08
C ILE A 100 8.67 -26.35 -22.96
N ARG A 101 7.80 -26.93 -22.13
CA ARG A 101 7.67 -28.39 -21.98
C ARG A 101 7.26 -29.07 -23.30
N LEU A 102 6.34 -28.43 -24.05
CA LEU A 102 5.81 -29.02 -25.31
C LEU A 102 6.68 -28.72 -26.53
N LYS A 103 7.25 -27.53 -26.63
CA LYS A 103 7.94 -27.01 -27.82
C LYS A 103 9.44 -26.74 -27.62
N GLY A 104 9.94 -26.84 -26.39
CA GLY A 104 11.34 -26.57 -26.05
C GLY A 104 11.71 -25.07 -26.01
N ARG A 105 10.89 -24.21 -26.61
CA ARG A 105 11.10 -22.72 -26.62
C ARG A 105 9.76 -22.01 -26.75
N VAL A 106 9.74 -20.73 -26.42
CA VAL A 106 8.57 -19.87 -26.63
C VAL A 106 8.67 -19.23 -28.02
N PRO A 107 7.72 -19.48 -28.95
CA PRO A 107 7.66 -18.79 -30.22
C PRO A 107 7.51 -17.27 -30.08
N LEU A 108 8.09 -16.49 -31.00
CA LEU A 108 8.09 -15.03 -30.93
C LEU A 108 6.68 -14.42 -30.91
N ASP A 109 5.76 -14.95 -31.70
CA ASP A 109 4.37 -14.48 -31.75
C ASP A 109 3.64 -14.68 -30.40
N ILE A 110 3.92 -15.76 -29.70
CA ILE A 110 3.40 -16.05 -28.36
C ILE A 110 4.05 -15.10 -27.35
N GLN A 111 5.36 -14.89 -27.44
CA GLN A 111 6.09 -13.98 -26.57
C GLN A 111 5.55 -12.54 -26.67
N GLU A 112 5.27 -12.05 -27.88
CA GLU A 112 4.66 -10.74 -28.10
C GLU A 112 3.27 -10.63 -27.44
N ARG A 113 2.41 -11.63 -27.62
CA ARG A 113 1.08 -11.65 -26.98
C ARG A 113 1.16 -11.63 -25.46
N LEU A 114 2.08 -12.39 -24.88
CA LEU A 114 2.28 -12.41 -23.42
C LEU A 114 2.80 -11.06 -22.91
N ASN A 115 3.71 -10.42 -23.65
CA ASN A 115 4.22 -9.09 -23.32
C ASN A 115 3.11 -8.02 -23.38
N ILE A 116 2.25 -8.07 -24.38
CA ILE A 116 1.09 -7.15 -24.48
C ILE A 116 0.17 -7.30 -23.27
N ARG A 117 -0.14 -8.53 -22.85
CA ARG A 117 -0.95 -8.80 -21.65
C ARG A 117 -0.32 -8.20 -20.37
N ALA A 118 0.98 -8.38 -20.18
CA ALA A 118 1.69 -7.84 -19.03
C ALA A 118 1.77 -6.31 -19.07
N ASN A 119 2.10 -5.73 -20.23
CA ASN A 119 2.27 -4.29 -20.41
C ASN A 119 0.99 -3.49 -20.18
N LYS A 120 -0.17 -4.05 -20.45
CA LYS A 120 -1.47 -3.42 -20.15
C LYS A 120 -1.57 -3.03 -18.68
N TYR A 121 -1.26 -3.94 -17.77
CA TYR A 121 -1.27 -3.67 -16.33
C TYR A 121 -0.17 -2.71 -15.91
N LEU A 122 1.04 -2.89 -16.44
CA LEU A 122 2.19 -2.06 -16.09
C LEU A 122 1.98 -0.59 -16.45
N THR A 123 1.39 -0.30 -17.61
CA THR A 123 1.06 1.07 -18.02
C THR A 123 0.05 1.71 -17.07
N GLU A 124 -1.06 1.02 -16.80
CA GLU A 124 -2.11 1.53 -15.90
C GLU A 124 -1.59 1.75 -14.46
N ILE A 125 -0.78 0.81 -13.97
CA ILE A 125 -0.12 0.92 -12.66
C ILE A 125 0.82 2.13 -12.62
N ALA A 126 1.64 2.35 -13.66
CA ALA A 126 2.57 3.47 -13.72
C ALA A 126 1.84 4.82 -13.73
N GLU A 127 0.77 4.96 -14.52
CA GLU A 127 -0.04 6.18 -14.58
C GLU A 127 -0.71 6.47 -13.22
N LEU A 128 -1.31 5.46 -12.60
CA LEU A 128 -1.98 5.63 -11.31
C LEU A 128 -0.98 5.90 -10.19
N LYS A 129 0.19 5.28 -10.20
CA LYS A 129 1.30 5.60 -9.29
C LYS A 129 1.73 7.06 -9.39
N ALA A 130 1.94 7.56 -10.61
CA ALA A 130 2.32 8.96 -10.84
C ALA A 130 1.24 9.91 -10.32
N LYS A 131 -0.04 9.64 -10.60
CA LYS A 131 -1.18 10.42 -10.12
C LYS A 131 -1.25 10.46 -8.59
N THR A 132 -1.16 9.31 -7.95
CA THR A 132 -1.25 9.21 -6.47
C THR A 132 -0.06 9.87 -5.77
N THR A 133 1.14 9.73 -6.30
CA THR A 133 2.34 10.39 -5.77
C THR A 133 2.21 11.91 -5.86
N LYS A 134 1.82 12.44 -7.01
CA LYS A 134 1.64 13.88 -7.24
C LYS A 134 0.58 14.46 -6.30
N ARG A 135 -0.58 13.79 -6.16
CA ARG A 135 -1.64 14.24 -5.25
C ARG A 135 -1.21 14.19 -3.80
N GLY A 136 -0.54 13.13 -3.37
CA GLY A 136 -0.03 13.01 -2.00
C GLY A 136 0.97 14.10 -1.65
N GLN A 137 1.89 14.42 -2.57
CA GLN A 137 2.84 15.52 -2.39
C GLN A 137 2.14 16.88 -2.30
N TRP A 138 1.15 17.11 -3.15
CA TRP A 138 0.36 18.34 -3.13
C TRP A 138 -0.41 18.50 -1.81
N LEU A 139 -1.13 17.47 -1.35
CA LEU A 139 -1.84 17.48 -0.08
C LEU A 139 -0.90 17.75 1.10
N LYS A 140 0.27 17.11 1.11
CA LYS A 140 1.28 17.32 2.14
C LYS A 140 1.81 18.76 2.13
N ALA A 141 2.05 19.34 0.97
CA ALA A 141 2.47 20.74 0.84
C ALA A 141 1.39 21.70 1.32
N GLN A 142 0.12 21.47 0.97
CA GLN A 142 -1.02 22.25 1.45
C GLN A 142 -1.16 22.19 2.98
N TYR A 143 -1.01 21.00 3.55
CA TYR A 143 -1.04 20.81 5.00
C TYR A 143 0.07 21.59 5.69
N LYS A 144 1.30 21.48 5.20
CA LYS A 144 2.46 22.22 5.79
C LYS A 144 2.32 23.74 5.67
N ALA A 145 1.75 24.24 4.58
CA ALA A 145 1.50 25.66 4.39
C ALA A 145 0.45 26.19 5.36
N LYS A 146 -0.58 25.39 5.67
CA LYS A 146 -1.67 25.76 6.57
C LYS A 146 -1.32 25.59 8.05
N TYR A 147 -0.46 24.64 8.37
CA TYR A 147 -0.03 24.31 9.73
C TYR A 147 1.51 24.29 9.81
N PRO A 148 2.17 25.45 9.72
CA PRO A 148 3.63 25.53 9.87
C PRO A 148 4.01 25.19 11.32
N HIS A 149 5.03 24.36 11.48
CA HIS A 149 5.61 23.97 12.77
C HIS A 149 6.97 24.62 12.97
#